data_9cf0a2e44c883dc0ec30486dc2aad004
#
_entry.id   9cf0a2e44c883dc0ec30486dc2aad004
#
_cell.length_a   1.000
_cell.length_b   1.000
_cell.length_c   1.000
_cell.angle_alpha   90.00
_cell.angle_beta   90.00
_cell.angle_gamma   90.00
#
_symmetry.space_group_name_H-M   'P 1'
#
loop_
_entity.id
_entity.type
_entity.pdbx_description
1 polymer ?
#
loop_
_entity_poly.entity_id
_entity_poly.type
_entity_poly.pdbx_seq_one_letter_code
_entity_poly.pdbx_strand_id
1 'polypeptide(L)'
;QSMKLMTTLAANEEPDDTAAADGLYTLNSMMEAWDIERLMVYQITQLSAAWTINTASMTAGTGGTFSATRPIRVMPEGNYFHDASNSIDYPLLWLGDKDSYDRILLKTTTSSWPQWVYVSMGYPLVTFYVWPVPSSALTAYFNIYAPLQSFTSLTDVIALPPGYQAAIEYNLALWYAPEYGSGATITPDVEKRAALLKQNLKALNSPDLVARIDP
;
A
#
# COMPACT_ATOMS: atom_id res chain seq x y z
N GLN A 1 -20.55 9.22 -12.00
CA GLN A 1 -20.24 8.81 -13.37
C GLN A 1 -20.49 7.31 -13.59
N SER A 2 -20.02 6.42 -12.69
CA SER A 2 -20.17 4.96 -12.80
C SER A 2 -21.64 4.52 -12.97
N MET A 3 -22.58 5.11 -12.23
CA MET A 3 -24.02 4.82 -12.37
C MET A 3 -24.58 5.20 -13.74
N LYS A 4 -24.04 6.24 -14.38
CA LYS A 4 -24.42 6.61 -15.75
C LYS A 4 -23.92 5.60 -16.77
N LEU A 5 -22.78 4.96 -16.52
CA LEU A 5 -22.26 3.88 -17.38
C LEU A 5 -23.08 2.60 -17.31
N MET A 6 -23.79 2.38 -16.19
CA MET A 6 -24.69 1.24 -16.02
C MET A 6 -26.12 1.51 -16.50
N THR A 7 -26.39 2.69 -17.07
CA THR A 7 -27.72 3.13 -17.50
C THR A 7 -28.79 3.20 -16.39
N THR A 8 -28.37 3.16 -15.12
CA THR A 8 -29.29 3.31 -13.96
C THR A 8 -29.67 4.75 -13.68
N LEU A 9 -28.84 5.72 -14.15
CA LEU A 9 -29.11 7.15 -14.04
C LEU A 9 -29.03 7.83 -15.40
N ALA A 10 -29.96 8.75 -15.66
CA ALA A 10 -29.92 9.61 -16.84
C ALA A 10 -28.74 10.62 -16.76
N ALA A 11 -28.37 11.22 -17.89
CA ALA A 11 -27.20 12.11 -17.98
C ALA A 11 -27.25 13.31 -17.02
N ASN A 12 -28.45 13.79 -16.68
CA ASN A 12 -28.68 14.96 -15.80
C ASN A 12 -29.31 14.58 -14.45
N GLU A 13 -29.33 13.29 -14.12
CA GLU A 13 -29.87 12.79 -12.87
C GLU A 13 -28.74 12.63 -11.84
N GLU A 14 -29.03 12.94 -10.58
CA GLU A 14 -28.12 12.70 -9.44
C GLU A 14 -28.62 11.49 -8.67
N PRO A 15 -27.72 10.67 -8.10
CA PRO A 15 -28.10 9.54 -7.27
C PRO A 15 -28.75 10.06 -5.98
N ASP A 16 -29.69 9.29 -5.43
CA ASP A 16 -30.21 9.53 -4.10
C ASP A 16 -29.14 9.23 -3.03
N ASP A 17 -29.36 9.69 -1.80
CA ASP A 17 -28.40 9.57 -0.71
C ASP A 17 -28.07 8.09 -0.39
N THR A 18 -29.02 7.18 -0.56
CA THR A 18 -28.83 5.74 -0.31
C THR A 18 -27.92 5.14 -1.39
N ALA A 19 -28.24 5.38 -2.66
CA ALA A 19 -27.43 4.90 -3.78
C ALA A 19 -26.00 5.50 -3.76
N ALA A 20 -25.86 6.73 -3.28
CA ALA A 20 -24.57 7.36 -3.13
C ALA A 20 -23.75 6.71 -2.00
N ALA A 21 -24.36 6.36 -0.87
CA ALA A 21 -23.70 5.67 0.24
C ALA A 21 -23.27 4.24 -0.15
N ASP A 22 -24.15 3.49 -0.84
CA ASP A 22 -23.85 2.15 -1.35
C ASP A 22 -22.72 2.19 -2.38
N GLY A 23 -22.70 3.21 -3.24
CA GLY A 23 -21.63 3.45 -4.20
C GLY A 23 -20.28 3.74 -3.52
N LEU A 24 -20.29 4.47 -2.40
CA LEU A 24 -19.10 4.74 -1.61
C LEU A 24 -18.54 3.46 -0.95
N TYR A 25 -19.43 2.63 -0.41
CA TYR A 25 -19.06 1.34 0.16
C TYR A 25 -18.43 0.42 -0.91
N THR A 26 -19.09 0.30 -2.05
CA THR A 26 -18.62 -0.53 -3.18
C THR A 26 -17.28 -0.02 -3.73
N LEU A 27 -17.09 1.31 -3.80
CA LEU A 27 -15.83 1.93 -4.18
C LEU A 27 -14.70 1.52 -3.23
N ASN A 28 -14.91 1.65 -1.91
CA ASN A 28 -13.90 1.27 -0.92
C ASN A 28 -13.57 -0.23 -1.02
N SER A 29 -14.56 -1.10 -1.17
CA SER A 29 -14.35 -2.55 -1.34
C SER A 29 -13.56 -2.88 -2.61
N MET A 30 -13.84 -2.19 -3.72
CA MET A 30 -13.08 -2.32 -4.96
C MET A 30 -11.62 -1.86 -4.78
N MET A 31 -11.41 -0.73 -4.07
CA MET A 31 -10.08 -0.20 -3.82
C MET A 31 -9.25 -1.14 -2.94
N GLU A 32 -9.84 -1.73 -1.90
CA GLU A 32 -9.19 -2.75 -1.08
C GLU A 32 -8.77 -3.99 -1.90
N ALA A 33 -9.64 -4.44 -2.81
CA ALA A 33 -9.30 -5.53 -3.72
C ALA A 33 -8.13 -5.16 -4.66
N TRP A 34 -8.11 -3.92 -5.13
CA TRP A 34 -7.02 -3.42 -5.98
C TRP A 34 -5.70 -3.27 -5.24
N ASP A 35 -5.71 -2.95 -3.95
CA ASP A 35 -4.51 -2.96 -3.11
C ASP A 35 -3.87 -4.35 -3.05
N ILE A 36 -4.69 -5.40 -2.92
CA ILE A 36 -4.22 -6.80 -2.96
C ILE A 36 -3.63 -7.15 -4.33
N GLU A 37 -4.24 -6.66 -5.42
CA GLU A 37 -3.76 -6.87 -6.79
C GLU A 37 -2.52 -6.02 -7.15
N ARG A 38 -2.04 -5.16 -6.25
CA ARG A 38 -0.90 -4.24 -6.46
C ARG A 38 -1.10 -3.27 -7.63
N LEU A 39 -2.31 -2.79 -7.82
CA LEU A 39 -2.63 -1.86 -8.91
C LEU A 39 -2.20 -0.41 -8.63
N MET A 40 -1.74 -0.12 -7.42
CA MET A 40 -1.49 1.22 -6.90
C MET A 40 -0.02 1.45 -6.50
N VAL A 41 0.90 1.51 -7.47
CA VAL A 41 2.37 1.61 -7.22
C VAL A 41 2.84 2.95 -6.65
N TYR A 42 2.11 4.04 -6.91
CA TYR A 42 2.50 5.36 -6.39
C TYR A 42 2.23 5.56 -4.90
N GLN A 43 1.79 4.52 -4.20
CA GLN A 43 1.67 4.49 -2.74
C GLN A 43 2.96 4.07 -2.02
N ILE A 44 4.06 4.05 -2.72
CA ILE A 44 5.34 3.90 -2.07
C ILE A 44 5.59 5.17 -1.27
N THR A 45 5.55 5.03 0.03
CA THR A 45 5.84 6.11 0.97
C THR A 45 6.97 5.69 1.89
N GLN A 46 7.65 6.67 2.48
CA GLN A 46 8.69 6.41 3.44
C GLN A 46 8.13 6.53 4.85
N LEU A 47 8.10 5.41 5.56
CA LEU A 47 7.77 5.37 6.98
C LEU A 47 9.01 5.76 7.77
N SER A 48 8.93 6.76 8.64
CA SER A 48 10.04 7.17 9.50
C SER A 48 9.62 7.30 10.95
N ALA A 49 10.48 6.85 11.86
CA ALA A 49 10.32 7.10 13.29
C ALA A 49 11.66 6.95 14.03
N ALA A 50 11.77 7.65 15.16
CA ALA A 50 12.86 7.46 16.08
C ALA A 50 12.85 6.01 16.61
N TRP A 51 13.97 5.30 16.49
CA TRP A 51 14.09 3.95 17.02
C TRP A 51 14.40 3.98 18.50
N THR A 52 13.68 3.16 19.27
CA THR A 52 13.94 3.05 20.71
C THR A 52 15.28 2.36 20.94
N ILE A 53 16.18 3.03 21.66
CA ILE A 53 17.53 2.51 21.98
C ILE A 53 17.43 1.19 22.74
N ASN A 54 18.33 0.26 22.45
CA ASN A 54 18.38 -1.08 23.03
C ASN A 54 17.14 -1.94 22.77
N THR A 55 16.37 -1.63 21.73
CA THR A 55 15.19 -2.38 21.34
C THR A 55 15.44 -3.12 20.03
N ALA A 56 15.23 -4.45 20.03
CA ALA A 56 15.47 -5.30 18.87
C ALA A 56 14.35 -5.24 17.83
N SER A 57 13.16 -4.78 18.21
CA SER A 57 12.00 -4.72 17.31
C SER A 57 11.07 -3.56 17.62
N MET A 58 10.43 -3.04 16.57
CA MET A 58 9.34 -2.05 16.66
C MET A 58 8.20 -2.46 15.74
N THR A 59 6.99 -1.97 16.05
CA THR A 59 5.78 -2.33 15.33
C THR A 59 5.18 -1.16 14.58
N ALA A 60 4.58 -1.41 13.41
CA ALA A 60 3.82 -0.41 12.64
C ALA A 60 2.37 -0.85 12.44
N GLY A 61 1.47 0.09 12.54
CA GLY A 61 0.04 -0.09 12.46
C GLY A 61 -0.67 0.70 13.56
N THR A 62 -2.00 0.67 13.56
CA THR A 62 -2.79 1.37 14.59
C THR A 62 -2.46 0.85 15.99
N GLY A 63 -1.95 1.72 16.84
CA GLY A 63 -1.46 1.34 18.18
C GLY A 63 -0.05 0.74 18.19
N GLY A 64 0.64 0.71 17.06
CA GLY A 64 2.05 0.32 16.98
C GLY A 64 3.01 1.40 17.43
N THR A 65 4.29 1.03 17.58
CA THR A 65 5.37 1.96 17.97
C THR A 65 5.61 3.04 16.93
N PHE A 66 5.50 2.69 15.64
CA PHE A 66 5.38 3.67 14.55
C PHE A 66 3.93 4.13 14.47
N SER A 67 3.69 5.42 14.69
CA SER A 67 2.36 6.02 14.54
C SER A 67 2.00 6.17 13.06
N ALA A 68 1.63 5.09 12.41
CA ALA A 68 1.31 5.05 10.99
C ALA A 68 0.23 4.00 10.72
N THR A 69 -0.46 4.13 9.59
CA THR A 69 -1.32 3.06 9.08
C THR A 69 -0.48 1.81 8.80
N ARG A 70 -1.06 0.62 9.09
CA ARG A 70 -0.37 -0.64 8.83
C ARG A 70 0.03 -0.73 7.35
N PRO A 71 1.33 -0.92 7.02
CA PRO A 71 1.74 -1.08 5.64
C PRO A 71 1.19 -2.38 5.04
N ILE A 72 0.81 -2.34 3.76
CA ILE A 72 0.44 -3.55 3.01
C ILE A 72 1.67 -4.43 2.81
N ARG A 73 2.81 -3.79 2.52
CA ARG A 73 4.09 -4.45 2.30
C ARG A 73 5.23 -3.49 2.61
N VAL A 74 6.38 -4.04 3.00
CA VAL A 74 7.63 -3.29 3.13
C VAL A 74 8.54 -3.67 1.96
N MET A 75 9.20 -2.68 1.36
CA MET A 75 10.16 -2.92 0.29
C MET A 75 11.45 -3.49 0.87
N PRO A 76 12.08 -4.47 0.20
CA PRO A 76 13.34 -5.03 0.67
C PRO A 76 14.53 -4.05 0.50
N GLU A 77 14.41 -3.10 -0.40
CA GLU A 77 15.49 -2.18 -0.78
C GLU A 77 15.23 -0.75 -0.32
N GLY A 78 16.30 0.02 -0.14
CA GLY A 78 16.24 1.44 0.19
C GLY A 78 15.87 1.74 1.64
N ASN A 79 15.97 0.75 2.54
CA ASN A 79 15.75 0.95 3.97
C ASN A 79 17.06 1.30 4.66
N TYR A 80 17.03 2.22 5.60
CA TYR A 80 18.22 2.68 6.30
C TYR A 80 17.91 3.26 7.68
N PHE A 81 18.95 3.41 8.49
CA PHE A 81 18.92 4.19 9.71
C PHE A 81 19.73 5.47 9.53
N HIS A 82 19.15 6.57 9.93
CA HIS A 82 19.81 7.88 9.92
C HIS A 82 20.33 8.24 11.30
N ASP A 83 21.62 8.58 11.38
CA ASP A 83 22.25 9.18 12.53
C ASP A 83 22.31 10.70 12.35
N ALA A 84 21.42 11.41 13.03
CA ALA A 84 21.35 12.86 12.95
C ALA A 84 22.59 13.57 13.55
N SER A 85 23.29 12.92 14.48
CA SER A 85 24.49 13.49 15.14
C SER A 85 25.68 13.56 14.19
N ASN A 86 25.80 12.58 13.31
CA ASN A 86 26.92 12.46 12.37
C ASN A 86 26.50 12.72 10.91
N SER A 87 25.21 12.92 10.64
CA SER A 87 24.63 13.04 9.29
C SER A 87 24.99 11.85 8.39
N ILE A 88 24.89 10.63 8.94
CA ILE A 88 25.25 9.38 8.24
C ILE A 88 24.00 8.51 8.09
N ASP A 89 23.84 7.94 6.91
CA ASP A 89 22.82 6.94 6.61
C ASP A 89 23.45 5.55 6.59
N TYR A 90 22.94 4.64 7.42
CA TYR A 90 23.37 3.25 7.51
C TYR A 90 22.38 2.38 6.76
N PRO A 91 22.67 1.90 5.53
CA PRO A 91 21.79 1.05 4.78
C PRO A 91 21.58 -0.29 5.47
N LEU A 92 20.33 -0.79 5.40
CA LEU A 92 19.95 -2.08 5.95
C LEU A 92 19.97 -3.16 4.89
N LEU A 93 20.53 -4.31 5.23
CA LEU A 93 20.45 -5.52 4.44
C LEU A 93 19.16 -6.29 4.81
N TRP A 94 18.44 -6.74 3.80
CA TRP A 94 17.19 -7.43 3.97
C TRP A 94 17.39 -8.91 4.27
N LEU A 95 16.83 -9.39 5.39
CA LEU A 95 16.68 -10.82 5.66
C LEU A 95 15.34 -11.28 5.08
N GLY A 96 15.40 -12.09 4.03
CA GLY A 96 14.22 -12.45 3.21
C GLY A 96 13.18 -13.30 3.93
N ASP A 97 13.58 -14.04 4.95
CA ASP A 97 12.73 -14.99 5.66
C ASP A 97 13.02 -15.05 7.16
N LYS A 98 12.06 -15.64 7.87
CA LYS A 98 12.16 -15.83 9.33
C LYS A 98 13.30 -16.77 9.70
N ASP A 99 13.58 -17.79 8.91
CA ASP A 99 14.64 -18.77 9.19
C ASP A 99 16.02 -18.12 9.21
N SER A 100 16.26 -17.18 8.29
CA SER A 100 17.49 -16.39 8.27
C SER A 100 17.68 -15.56 9.54
N TYR A 101 16.60 -14.95 10.03
CA TYR A 101 16.62 -14.24 11.31
C TYR A 101 16.79 -15.19 12.50
N ASP A 102 16.12 -16.34 12.48
CA ASP A 102 16.17 -17.32 13.57
C ASP A 102 17.54 -17.99 13.72
N ARG A 103 18.31 -18.10 12.64
CA ARG A 103 19.71 -18.61 12.64
C ARG A 103 20.70 -17.68 13.34
N ILE A 104 20.32 -16.45 13.64
CA ILE A 104 21.14 -15.55 14.43
C ILE A 104 21.24 -16.09 15.86
N LEU A 105 22.41 -16.59 16.25
CA LEU A 105 22.61 -17.26 17.53
C LEU A 105 22.43 -16.32 18.73
N LEU A 106 22.93 -15.09 18.62
CA LEU A 106 22.87 -14.09 19.70
C LEU A 106 22.12 -12.85 19.21
N LYS A 107 20.78 -12.86 19.40
CA LYS A 107 19.89 -11.78 18.98
C LYS A 107 20.03 -10.50 19.81
N THR A 108 20.64 -10.60 21.00
CA THR A 108 20.86 -9.49 21.93
C THR A 108 22.18 -8.73 21.71
N THR A 109 22.95 -9.11 20.68
CA THR A 109 24.17 -8.38 20.33
C THR A 109 23.82 -6.93 20.03
N THR A 110 24.54 -6.00 20.65
CA THR A 110 24.38 -4.56 20.46
C THR A 110 25.45 -3.99 19.56
N SER A 111 25.09 -2.95 18.79
CA SER A 111 26.02 -2.14 18.00
C SER A 111 25.52 -0.70 17.97
N SER A 112 26.36 0.24 17.57
CA SER A 112 25.95 1.63 17.36
C SER A 112 24.83 1.75 16.32
N TRP A 113 24.85 0.90 15.29
CA TRP A 113 23.81 0.83 14.26
C TRP A 113 23.50 -0.62 13.88
N PRO A 114 22.28 -0.92 13.43
CA PRO A 114 21.90 -2.22 12.89
C PRO A 114 22.38 -2.38 11.46
N GLN A 115 22.60 -3.63 11.04
CA GLN A 115 23.01 -3.97 9.67
C GLN A 115 21.92 -4.71 8.90
N TRP A 116 21.09 -5.44 9.62
CA TRP A 116 20.09 -6.35 9.04
C TRP A 116 18.70 -5.99 9.54
N VAL A 117 17.71 -6.18 8.65
CA VAL A 117 16.29 -6.07 9.00
C VAL A 117 15.54 -7.29 8.52
N TYR A 118 14.72 -7.85 9.39
CA TYR A 118 13.67 -8.82 9.08
C TYR A 118 12.32 -8.20 9.39
N VAL A 119 11.35 -8.38 8.49
CA VAL A 119 10.00 -7.84 8.67
C VAL A 119 8.99 -8.97 8.72
N SER A 120 8.25 -9.04 9.83
CA SER A 120 7.11 -9.93 9.99
C SER A 120 5.83 -9.20 9.67
N MET A 121 5.13 -9.66 8.63
CA MET A 121 3.86 -9.08 8.14
C MET A 121 2.65 -9.57 8.95
N GLY A 122 2.79 -9.69 10.27
CA GLY A 122 1.71 -10.10 11.16
C GLY A 122 0.47 -9.19 11.12
N TYR A 123 -0.65 -9.67 11.67
CA TYR A 123 -1.86 -8.88 11.86
C TYR A 123 -2.20 -8.83 13.37
N PRO A 124 -2.60 -7.69 13.93
CA PRO A 124 -2.89 -6.39 13.28
C PRO A 124 -1.67 -5.50 13.02
N LEU A 125 -0.49 -5.86 13.53
CA LEU A 125 0.71 -5.03 13.43
C LEU A 125 1.80 -5.73 12.60
N VAL A 126 2.51 -4.93 11.81
CA VAL A 126 3.77 -5.35 11.17
C VAL A 126 4.90 -5.15 12.17
N THR A 127 5.80 -6.13 12.32
CA THR A 127 6.94 -6.04 13.23
C THR A 127 8.24 -6.00 12.45
N PHE A 128 9.04 -4.98 12.71
CA PHE A 128 10.38 -4.82 12.19
C PHE A 128 11.38 -5.32 13.23
N TYR A 129 12.19 -6.31 12.89
CA TYR A 129 13.27 -6.83 13.70
C TYR A 129 14.58 -6.38 13.11
N VAL A 130 15.48 -5.83 13.92
CA VAL A 130 16.80 -5.39 13.48
C VAL A 130 17.89 -6.12 14.23
N TRP A 131 19.03 -6.30 13.56
CA TRP A 131 20.20 -6.92 14.16
C TRP A 131 21.49 -6.32 13.56
N PRO A 132 22.51 -6.03 14.38
CA PRO A 132 22.52 -5.97 15.85
C PRO A 132 21.53 -4.93 16.41
N VAL A 133 21.24 -5.06 17.71
CA VAL A 133 20.33 -4.12 18.42
C VAL A 133 21.02 -2.74 18.52
N PRO A 134 20.40 -1.65 18.05
CA PRO A 134 21.04 -0.34 18.07
C PRO A 134 21.17 0.21 19.50
N SER A 135 22.36 0.64 19.86
CA SER A 135 22.67 1.28 21.15
C SER A 135 22.72 2.81 21.06
N SER A 136 22.62 3.38 19.87
CA SER A 136 22.59 4.82 19.60
C SER A 136 21.19 5.31 19.25
N ALA A 137 20.96 6.61 19.43
CA ALA A 137 19.70 7.25 19.00
C ALA A 137 19.71 7.42 17.48
N LEU A 138 18.89 6.65 16.80
CA LEU A 138 18.79 6.61 15.33
C LEU A 138 17.34 6.79 14.90
N THR A 139 17.14 7.32 13.70
CA THR A 139 15.84 7.35 13.03
C THR A 139 15.78 6.28 11.95
N ALA A 140 14.81 5.38 12.04
CA ALA A 140 14.58 4.36 11.02
C ALA A 140 13.78 4.94 9.85
N TYR A 141 14.15 4.54 8.63
CA TYR A 141 13.45 4.85 7.39
C TYR A 141 13.16 3.58 6.62
N PHE A 142 11.88 3.30 6.41
CA PHE A 142 11.43 2.12 5.66
C PHE A 142 10.56 2.53 4.49
N ASN A 143 10.89 2.04 3.31
CA ASN A 143 10.03 2.21 2.14
C ASN A 143 8.91 1.19 2.19
N ILE A 144 7.68 1.68 2.18
CA ILE A 144 6.48 0.85 2.34
C ILE A 144 5.48 1.09 1.22
N TYR A 145 4.69 0.07 0.94
CA TYR A 145 3.43 0.22 0.24
C TYR A 145 2.35 0.54 1.28
N ALA A 146 1.90 1.78 1.27
CA ALA A 146 0.80 2.20 2.12
C ALA A 146 -0.54 1.79 1.48
N PRO A 147 -1.57 1.42 2.26
CA PRO A 147 -2.91 1.27 1.72
C PRO A 147 -3.42 2.60 1.20
N LEU A 148 -4.26 2.56 0.16
CA LEU A 148 -5.03 3.74 -0.24
C LEU A 148 -5.87 4.21 0.94
N GLN A 149 -5.97 5.51 1.08
CA GLN A 149 -6.90 6.09 2.03
C GLN A 149 -8.32 5.71 1.60
N SER A 150 -9.10 5.09 2.48
CA SER A 150 -10.51 4.87 2.24
C SER A 150 -11.24 6.20 2.17
N PHE A 151 -12.21 6.29 1.27
CA PHE A 151 -13.10 7.44 1.18
C PHE A 151 -14.08 7.40 2.36
N THR A 152 -14.17 8.47 3.11
CA THR A 152 -15.09 8.61 4.25
C THR A 152 -16.31 9.45 3.90
N SER A 153 -16.19 10.28 2.86
CA SER A 153 -17.23 11.17 2.38
C SER A 153 -17.27 11.22 0.85
N LEU A 154 -18.45 11.49 0.29
CA LEU A 154 -18.63 11.73 -1.14
C LEU A 154 -17.89 12.98 -1.65
N THR A 155 -17.47 13.85 -0.76
CA THR A 155 -16.72 15.08 -1.06
C THR A 155 -15.22 14.93 -0.91
N ASP A 156 -14.73 13.74 -0.51
CA ASP A 156 -13.31 13.48 -0.39
C ASP A 156 -12.63 13.58 -1.75
N VAL A 157 -11.49 14.29 -1.78
CA VAL A 157 -10.70 14.46 -2.99
C VAL A 157 -9.39 13.69 -2.82
N ILE A 158 -9.16 12.73 -3.69
CA ILE A 158 -7.88 12.02 -3.78
C ILE A 158 -7.18 12.47 -5.06
N ALA A 159 -5.92 12.88 -4.92
CA ALA A 159 -5.07 13.15 -6.07
C ALA A 159 -4.64 11.81 -6.69
N LEU A 160 -5.17 11.50 -7.85
CA LEU A 160 -4.82 10.29 -8.61
C LEU A 160 -4.00 10.67 -9.85
N PRO A 161 -3.02 9.86 -10.24
CA PRO A 161 -2.31 10.04 -11.50
C PRO A 161 -3.26 9.95 -12.71
N PRO A 162 -2.88 10.57 -13.85
CA PRO A 162 -3.67 10.47 -15.06
C PRO A 162 -3.95 9.01 -15.47
N GLY A 163 -5.19 8.73 -15.85
CA GLY A 163 -5.64 7.39 -16.27
C GLY A 163 -6.29 6.56 -15.17
N TYR A 164 -6.01 6.82 -13.89
CA TYR A 164 -6.63 6.09 -12.78
C TYR A 164 -8.12 6.41 -12.62
N GLN A 165 -8.49 7.66 -12.76
CA GLN A 165 -9.89 8.07 -12.63
C GLN A 165 -10.80 7.27 -13.59
N ALA A 166 -10.45 7.22 -14.88
CA ALA A 166 -11.23 6.47 -15.85
C ALA A 166 -11.26 4.96 -15.51
N ALA A 167 -10.14 4.39 -15.07
CA ALA A 167 -10.11 2.98 -14.67
C ALA A 167 -11.04 2.71 -13.47
N ILE A 168 -11.04 3.58 -12.46
CA ILE A 168 -11.93 3.48 -11.30
C ILE A 168 -13.39 3.61 -11.74
N GLU A 169 -13.73 4.62 -12.52
CA GLU A 169 -15.12 4.85 -12.97
C GLU A 169 -15.71 3.65 -13.73
N TYR A 170 -14.96 3.11 -14.70
CA TYR A 170 -15.43 1.97 -15.49
C TYR A 170 -15.48 0.66 -14.69
N ASN A 171 -14.48 0.38 -13.84
CA ASN A 171 -14.49 -0.82 -13.04
C ASN A 171 -15.51 -0.74 -11.90
N LEU A 172 -15.71 0.43 -11.30
CA LEU A 172 -16.77 0.62 -10.28
C LEU A 172 -18.14 0.35 -10.86
N ALA A 173 -18.41 0.71 -12.13
CA ALA A 173 -19.67 0.37 -12.77
C ALA A 173 -19.88 -1.16 -12.81
N LEU A 174 -18.84 -1.95 -13.11
CA LEU A 174 -18.93 -3.42 -13.10
C LEU A 174 -19.15 -3.99 -11.69
N TRP A 175 -18.49 -3.42 -10.68
CA TRP A 175 -18.63 -3.87 -9.30
C TRP A 175 -20.00 -3.54 -8.69
N TYR A 176 -20.56 -2.42 -9.11
CA TYR A 176 -21.81 -1.91 -8.57
C TYR A 176 -23.06 -2.47 -9.28
N ALA A 177 -22.92 -2.89 -10.55
CA ALA A 177 -24.03 -3.41 -11.33
C ALA A 177 -24.81 -4.58 -10.69
N PRO A 178 -24.18 -5.56 -10.01
CA PRO A 178 -24.90 -6.65 -9.38
C PRO A 178 -25.92 -6.21 -8.32
N GLU A 179 -25.70 -5.06 -7.67
CA GLU A 179 -26.61 -4.51 -6.65
C GLU A 179 -27.94 -4.04 -7.26
N TYR A 180 -27.94 -3.62 -8.51
CA TYR A 180 -29.14 -3.20 -9.24
C TYR A 180 -29.83 -4.34 -10.00
N GLY A 181 -29.23 -5.53 -10.05
CA GLY A 181 -29.79 -6.70 -10.72
C GLY A 181 -30.21 -6.41 -12.17
N SER A 182 -31.48 -6.68 -12.51
CA SER A 182 -32.03 -6.43 -13.87
C SER A 182 -32.19 -4.95 -14.23
N GLY A 183 -32.05 -4.05 -13.25
CA GLY A 183 -32.14 -2.60 -13.48
C GLY A 183 -30.84 -2.02 -14.07
N ALA A 184 -29.69 -2.71 -13.93
CA ALA A 184 -28.43 -2.30 -14.51
C ALA A 184 -28.19 -2.97 -15.86
N THR A 185 -27.87 -2.18 -16.89
CA THR A 185 -27.48 -2.70 -18.19
C THR A 185 -26.05 -2.25 -18.47
N ILE A 186 -25.13 -3.21 -18.52
CA ILE A 186 -23.73 -2.98 -18.90
C ILE A 186 -23.56 -3.40 -20.36
N THR A 187 -23.04 -2.49 -21.15
CA THR A 187 -22.74 -2.79 -22.55
C THR A 187 -21.38 -3.52 -22.63
N PRO A 188 -21.20 -4.43 -23.61
CA PRO A 188 -19.91 -5.10 -23.84
C PRO A 188 -18.72 -4.14 -24.03
N ASP A 189 -18.98 -2.93 -24.49
CA ASP A 189 -17.95 -1.91 -24.67
C ASP A 189 -17.47 -1.33 -23.32
N VAL A 190 -18.35 -1.21 -22.33
CA VAL A 190 -17.98 -0.82 -20.96
C VAL A 190 -17.11 -1.90 -20.32
N GLU A 191 -17.47 -3.18 -20.47
CA GLU A 191 -16.68 -4.30 -19.95
C GLU A 191 -15.27 -4.35 -20.57
N LYS A 192 -15.18 -4.27 -21.91
CA LYS A 192 -13.90 -4.26 -22.62
C LYS A 192 -13.03 -3.09 -22.18
N ARG A 193 -13.63 -1.90 -22.03
CA ARG A 193 -12.90 -0.69 -21.64
C ARG A 193 -12.41 -0.78 -20.20
N ALA A 194 -13.24 -1.29 -19.29
CA ALA A 194 -12.86 -1.52 -17.90
C ALA A 194 -11.66 -2.48 -17.79
N ALA A 195 -11.72 -3.61 -18.51
CA ALA A 195 -10.64 -4.60 -18.56
C ALA A 195 -9.35 -4.00 -19.13
N LEU A 196 -9.43 -3.26 -20.25
CA LEU A 196 -8.29 -2.60 -20.88
C LEU A 196 -7.63 -1.58 -19.93
N LEU A 197 -8.43 -0.73 -19.29
CA LEU A 197 -7.93 0.28 -18.38
C LEU A 197 -7.25 -0.36 -17.17
N LYS A 198 -7.83 -1.42 -16.61
CA LYS A 198 -7.23 -2.19 -15.51
C LYS A 198 -5.91 -2.86 -15.94
N GLN A 199 -5.85 -3.41 -17.15
CA GLN A 199 -4.64 -3.99 -17.71
C GLN A 199 -3.53 -2.94 -17.91
N ASN A 200 -3.88 -1.75 -18.38
CA ASN A 200 -2.94 -0.65 -18.55
C ASN A 200 -2.34 -0.23 -17.19
N LEU A 201 -3.16 -0.17 -16.13
CA LEU A 201 -2.66 0.09 -14.77
C LEU A 201 -1.69 -1.01 -14.31
N LYS A 202 -1.99 -2.28 -14.58
CA LYS A 202 -1.08 -3.40 -14.26
C LYS A 202 0.25 -3.28 -15.00
N ALA A 203 0.21 -2.88 -16.26
CA ALA A 203 1.43 -2.68 -17.06
C ALA A 203 2.30 -1.53 -16.54
N LEU A 204 1.69 -0.40 -16.16
CA LEU A 204 2.40 0.73 -15.54
C LEU A 204 3.04 0.35 -14.21
N ASN A 205 2.45 -0.59 -13.50
CA ASN A 205 2.84 -1.01 -12.16
C ASN A 205 3.78 -2.22 -12.17
N SER A 206 4.06 -2.80 -13.33
CA SER A 206 5.08 -3.84 -13.45
C SER A 206 6.46 -3.22 -13.25
N PRO A 207 7.29 -3.72 -12.33
CA PRO A 207 8.65 -3.23 -12.19
C PRO A 207 9.39 -3.48 -13.51
N ASP A 208 10.12 -2.47 -13.97
CA ASP A 208 11.06 -2.67 -15.07
C ASP A 208 12.02 -3.80 -14.70
N LEU A 209 11.99 -4.88 -15.47
CA LEU A 209 12.95 -5.97 -15.35
C LEU A 209 14.30 -5.44 -15.86
N VAL A 210 15.01 -4.73 -15.01
CA VAL A 210 16.42 -4.43 -15.26
C VAL A 210 17.17 -5.74 -15.09
N ALA A 211 17.53 -6.36 -16.19
CA ALA A 211 18.50 -7.47 -16.17
C ALA A 211 19.80 -6.92 -15.58
N ARG A 212 20.06 -7.20 -14.29
CA ARG A 212 21.40 -7.05 -13.73
C ARG A 212 22.28 -8.08 -14.42
N ILE A 213 23.09 -7.63 -15.35
CA ILE A 213 24.25 -8.40 -15.80
C ILE A 213 25.27 -8.21 -14.68
N ASP A 214 25.43 -9.23 -13.84
CA ASP A 214 26.56 -9.26 -12.91
C ASP A 214 27.85 -9.29 -13.73
N PRO A 215 28.81 -8.41 -13.42
CA PRO A 215 30.11 -8.35 -14.12
C PRO A 215 30.96 -9.59 -13.84
#